data_ee48bb02d5790e303bd22170470c9d1a
#
_entry.id   ee48bb02d5790e303bd22170470c9d1a
#
_cell.length_a   1.000
_cell.length_b   1.000
_cell.length_c   1.000
_cell.angle_alpha   90.00
_cell.angle_beta   90.00
_cell.angle_gamma   90.00
#
_symmetry.space_group_name_H-M   'P 1'
#
loop_
_entity.id
_entity.type
_entity.pdbx_description
1 polymer ?
#
loop_
_entity_poly.entity_id
_entity_poly.type
_entity_poly.pdbx_seq_one_letter_code
_entity_poly.pdbx_strand_id
1 'polypeptide(L)'
;TIQRGKCESPNDIQTTVIAKPALQPSEITQKAPSEPLVSLSDARRGFKTEKKKKKSTQQPVEQPPSDLFQVIKYSAPSGELAAYLSPNPGDGKRHPAMIWITGGDCNSIGDVWSAAPRSNDQTAAAFRKAGMVMMFPSLRGGNDNPGAREGFFGEVDDVLAAASYLQKLDFVDPKRIYLGGHSTGGTLVLLVAEYSDRFRSVFSFGPVADVSSYGADSGFLPFNTSIKNEVKLRSPIYWLSSIKSPVWVFEGTEGNIDSLKAMAKISTNAHVHFIAIRGANHFATLAPTNQLIARKILQDTGEFSNLSFSEEEVRQNVMQ
;
A
#
# COMPACT_ATOMS: atom_id res chain seq x y z
N THR A 1 -46.74 34.67 -44.44
CA THR A 1 -45.54 35.37 -44.95
C THR A 1 -44.39 35.13 -43.97
N ILE A 2 -43.44 34.36 -44.40
CA ILE A 2 -42.27 33.95 -43.62
C ILE A 2 -41.14 34.91 -44.04
N GLN A 3 -40.56 35.63 -43.08
CA GLN A 3 -39.31 36.36 -43.28
C GLN A 3 -38.13 35.56 -42.76
N ARG A 4 -37.14 35.33 -43.63
CA ARG A 4 -35.85 34.73 -43.34
C ARG A 4 -34.93 35.77 -42.69
N GLY A 5 -34.42 35.50 -41.49
CA GLY A 5 -33.33 36.25 -40.86
C GLY A 5 -31.98 35.69 -41.28
N LYS A 6 -31.07 36.57 -41.64
CA LYS A 6 -29.69 36.28 -42.10
C LYS A 6 -28.81 35.81 -40.95
N CYS A 7 -27.96 34.80 -41.21
CA CYS A 7 -26.80 34.48 -40.39
C CYS A 7 -25.73 35.56 -40.47
N GLU A 8 -25.32 36.09 -39.34
CA GLU A 8 -24.09 36.86 -39.18
C GLU A 8 -23.01 35.96 -38.54
N SER A 9 -21.83 36.01 -39.11
CA SER A 9 -20.64 35.25 -38.68
C SER A 9 -20.06 35.86 -37.39
N PRO A 10 -19.46 35.03 -36.48
CA PRO A 10 -18.81 35.57 -35.28
C PRO A 10 -17.43 36.13 -35.61
N ASN A 11 -17.23 37.37 -35.14
CA ASN A 11 -15.96 38.08 -35.21
C ASN A 11 -14.86 37.45 -34.38
N ASP A 12 -13.66 37.54 -34.91
CA ASP A 12 -12.36 37.20 -34.32
C ASP A 12 -12.15 37.84 -32.95
N ILE A 13 -11.99 37.02 -31.92
CA ILE A 13 -11.44 37.46 -30.63
C ILE A 13 -9.93 37.28 -30.69
N GLN A 14 -9.20 38.35 -30.90
CA GLN A 14 -7.76 38.42 -30.72
C GLN A 14 -7.42 38.22 -29.25
N THR A 15 -6.82 37.06 -28.91
CA THR A 15 -6.29 36.80 -27.59
C THR A 15 -4.93 37.50 -27.45
N THR A 16 -4.91 38.62 -26.76
CA THR A 16 -3.68 39.31 -26.40
C THR A 16 -2.95 38.51 -25.34
N VAL A 17 -1.84 37.85 -25.72
CA VAL A 17 -0.93 37.18 -24.80
C VAL A 17 -0.15 38.25 -24.04
N ILE A 18 -0.49 38.47 -22.78
CA ILE A 18 0.30 39.31 -21.88
C ILE A 18 1.48 38.44 -21.38
N ALA A 19 2.66 38.70 -21.90
CA ALA A 19 3.90 38.10 -21.42
C ALA A 19 4.15 38.57 -19.97
N LYS A 20 4.22 37.62 -19.02
CA LYS A 20 4.65 37.86 -17.65
C LYS A 20 6.16 38.21 -17.65
N PRO A 21 6.60 39.28 -16.96
CA PRO A 21 8.04 39.58 -16.88
C PRO A 21 8.76 38.46 -16.11
N ALA A 22 9.96 38.11 -16.61
CA ALA A 22 10.86 37.15 -15.96
C ALA A 22 11.27 37.71 -14.58
N LEU A 23 10.97 36.94 -13.54
CA LEU A 23 11.45 37.24 -12.19
C LEU A 23 12.97 37.09 -12.15
N GLN A 24 13.63 38.15 -11.73
CA GLN A 24 15.07 38.15 -11.43
C GLN A 24 15.36 37.21 -10.26
N PRO A 25 16.53 36.53 -10.20
CA PRO A 25 16.86 35.67 -9.07
C PRO A 25 17.17 36.55 -7.85
N SER A 26 16.15 36.73 -7.01
CA SER A 26 16.33 37.29 -5.68
C SER A 26 16.87 36.20 -4.76
N GLU A 27 18.00 36.48 -4.15
CA GLU A 27 18.70 35.86 -3.05
C GLU A 27 17.91 34.75 -2.33
N ILE A 28 18.30 33.48 -2.61
CA ILE A 28 17.93 32.33 -1.79
C ILE A 28 18.71 32.50 -0.48
N THR A 29 18.08 33.11 0.50
CA THR A 29 18.53 33.04 1.89
C THR A 29 18.63 31.57 2.25
N GLN A 30 19.83 31.07 2.42
CA GLN A 30 20.10 29.73 2.95
C GLN A 30 19.40 29.62 4.30
N LYS A 31 18.27 28.92 4.31
CA LYS A 31 17.60 28.53 5.54
C LYS A 31 18.56 27.60 6.28
N ALA A 32 18.84 27.90 7.54
CA ALA A 32 19.65 27.05 8.44
C ALA A 32 19.26 25.58 8.31
N PRO A 33 20.18 24.61 8.51
CA PRO A 33 19.89 23.20 8.37
C PRO A 33 18.68 22.86 9.23
N SER A 34 17.61 22.39 8.58
CA SER A 34 16.46 21.81 9.25
C SER A 34 16.97 20.69 10.17
N GLU A 35 16.46 20.63 11.40
CA GLU A 35 16.72 19.50 12.30
C GLU A 35 16.66 18.18 11.50
N PRO A 36 17.55 17.21 11.78
CA PRO A 36 17.55 15.95 11.06
C PRO A 36 16.16 15.33 11.15
N LEU A 37 15.58 15.00 9.99
CA LEU A 37 14.26 14.38 9.92
C LEU A 37 14.30 13.07 10.69
N VAL A 38 13.59 13.01 11.82
CA VAL A 38 13.47 11.80 12.65
C VAL A 38 12.71 10.75 11.86
N SER A 39 13.26 9.53 11.74
CA SER A 39 12.59 8.42 11.04
C SER A 39 11.40 7.90 11.85
N LEU A 40 10.45 7.22 11.18
CA LEU A 40 9.34 6.55 11.88
C LEU A 40 9.85 5.52 12.91
N SER A 41 10.90 4.77 12.58
CA SER A 41 11.49 3.78 13.49
C SER A 41 12.07 4.44 14.74
N ASP A 42 12.74 5.60 14.60
CA ASP A 42 13.25 6.34 15.74
C ASP A 42 12.13 6.96 16.57
N ALA A 43 11.11 7.52 15.93
CA ALA A 43 9.96 8.13 16.60
C ALA A 43 9.12 7.10 17.38
N ARG A 44 9.08 5.85 16.93
CA ARG A 44 8.39 4.75 17.64
C ARG A 44 9.25 4.13 18.75
N ARG A 45 10.55 4.40 18.77
CA ARG A 45 11.46 3.80 19.78
C ARG A 45 11.06 4.19 21.18
N GLY A 46 10.70 3.20 22.01
CA GLY A 46 10.28 3.39 23.40
C GLY A 46 8.86 3.93 23.58
N PHE A 47 8.13 4.23 22.49
CA PHE A 47 6.73 4.61 22.59
C PHE A 47 5.87 3.41 22.99
N LYS A 48 5.04 3.60 24.03
CA LYS A 48 4.08 2.58 24.49
C LYS A 48 2.68 3.03 24.14
N THR A 49 2.00 2.25 23.28
CA THR A 49 0.62 2.55 22.87
C THR A 49 -0.39 2.24 23.98
N GLU A 50 -1.35 3.15 24.15
CA GLU A 50 -2.51 2.93 25.02
C GLU A 50 -3.62 2.21 24.23
N LYS A 51 -3.72 0.90 24.43
CA LYS A 51 -4.65 0.05 23.69
C LYS A 51 -6.02 0.00 24.35
N LYS A 52 -7.06 0.23 23.56
CA LYS A 52 -8.40 -0.29 23.86
C LYS A 52 -8.37 -1.75 23.44
N LYS A 53 -8.50 -2.70 24.38
CA LYS A 53 -8.45 -4.14 24.08
C LYS A 53 -9.44 -4.51 22.97
N LYS A 54 -8.94 -4.83 21.80
CA LYS A 54 -9.72 -5.32 20.66
C LYS A 54 -9.06 -6.54 20.08
N LYS A 55 -9.81 -7.61 20.07
CA LYS A 55 -9.52 -8.83 19.32
C LYS A 55 -10.57 -8.96 18.22
N SER A 56 -10.23 -9.67 17.16
CA SER A 56 -11.19 -10.04 16.13
C SER A 56 -12.13 -11.16 16.62
N THR A 57 -12.70 -11.88 15.70
CA THR A 57 -13.72 -12.92 15.94
C THR A 57 -13.26 -14.07 16.84
N GLN A 58 -11.96 -14.24 17.09
CA GLN A 58 -11.35 -15.38 17.79
C GLN A 58 -11.64 -16.72 17.09
N GLN A 59 -11.96 -16.68 15.79
CA GLN A 59 -12.12 -17.86 14.96
C GLN A 59 -10.77 -18.25 14.36
N PRO A 60 -10.42 -19.54 14.30
CA PRO A 60 -9.23 -19.98 13.59
C PRO A 60 -9.32 -19.59 12.11
N VAL A 61 -8.17 -19.54 11.44
CA VAL A 61 -8.13 -19.31 10.01
C VAL A 61 -8.87 -20.43 9.29
N GLU A 62 -9.62 -20.08 8.26
CA GLU A 62 -10.29 -21.04 7.39
C GLU A 62 -9.27 -21.90 6.65
N GLN A 63 -9.62 -23.18 6.38
CA GLN A 63 -8.72 -24.07 5.65
C GLN A 63 -8.84 -23.83 4.15
N PRO A 64 -7.76 -23.40 3.48
CA PRO A 64 -7.77 -23.16 2.04
C PRO A 64 -7.67 -24.47 1.25
N PRO A 65 -8.00 -24.48 -0.05
CA PRO A 65 -7.63 -25.56 -0.95
C PRO A 65 -6.09 -25.79 -0.92
N SER A 66 -5.68 -27.01 -0.62
CA SER A 66 -4.27 -27.36 -0.34
C SER A 66 -3.34 -27.22 -1.55
N ASP A 67 -3.90 -27.24 -2.75
CA ASP A 67 -3.19 -26.95 -4.01
C ASP A 67 -2.92 -25.47 -4.23
N LEU A 68 -3.63 -24.58 -3.52
CA LEU A 68 -3.48 -23.13 -3.64
C LEU A 68 -2.70 -22.53 -2.47
N PHE A 69 -3.02 -22.97 -1.23
CA PHE A 69 -2.38 -22.46 -0.02
C PHE A 69 -2.31 -23.52 1.07
N GLN A 70 -1.34 -23.33 1.95
CA GLN A 70 -1.19 -24.05 3.21
C GLN A 70 -1.32 -23.08 4.37
N VAL A 71 -1.98 -23.48 5.45
CA VAL A 71 -1.94 -22.76 6.71
C VAL A 71 -0.62 -23.06 7.40
N ILE A 72 0.16 -22.01 7.62
CA ILE A 72 1.43 -22.11 8.37
C ILE A 72 1.38 -21.23 9.61
N LYS A 73 2.34 -21.43 10.52
CA LYS A 73 2.61 -20.50 11.63
C LYS A 73 3.99 -19.86 11.43
N TYR A 74 4.10 -18.59 11.79
CA TYR A 74 5.37 -17.85 11.79
C TYR A 74 5.55 -17.10 13.11
N SER A 75 6.78 -17.02 13.57
CA SER A 75 7.11 -16.41 14.86
C SER A 75 7.19 -14.89 14.73
N ALA A 76 6.44 -14.16 15.54
CA ALA A 76 6.39 -12.71 15.60
C ALA A 76 6.51 -12.23 17.06
N PRO A 77 6.76 -10.92 17.33
CA PRO A 77 6.87 -10.42 18.70
C PRO A 77 5.61 -10.64 19.57
N SER A 78 4.44 -10.79 18.96
CA SER A 78 3.19 -11.09 19.63
C SER A 78 2.94 -12.58 19.88
N GLY A 79 3.80 -13.48 19.37
CA GLY A 79 3.68 -14.93 19.44
C GLY A 79 3.62 -15.59 18.04
N GLU A 80 3.19 -16.86 17.99
CA GLU A 80 3.02 -17.58 16.74
C GLU A 80 1.75 -17.14 16.02
N LEU A 81 1.91 -16.58 14.83
CA LEU A 81 0.83 -16.05 14.00
C LEU A 81 0.57 -16.95 12.80
N ALA A 82 -0.71 -17.05 12.40
CA ALA A 82 -1.11 -17.83 11.23
C ALA A 82 -0.85 -17.06 9.93
N ALA A 83 -0.62 -17.78 8.84
CA ALA A 83 -0.64 -17.23 7.50
C ALA A 83 -1.07 -18.29 6.47
N TYR A 84 -1.60 -17.82 5.33
CA TYR A 84 -1.66 -18.64 4.12
C TYR A 84 -0.35 -18.46 3.35
N LEU A 85 0.22 -19.58 2.91
CA LEU A 85 1.44 -19.62 2.10
C LEU A 85 1.21 -20.50 0.88
N SER A 86 1.59 -20.04 -0.30
CA SER A 86 1.61 -20.89 -1.51
C SER A 86 2.47 -22.13 -1.29
N PRO A 87 2.09 -23.30 -1.82
CA PRO A 87 2.94 -24.48 -1.78
C PRO A 87 4.31 -24.24 -2.45
N ASN A 88 5.31 -25.01 -2.05
CA ASN A 88 6.58 -25.03 -2.78
C ASN A 88 6.33 -25.49 -4.23
N PRO A 89 6.76 -24.71 -5.26
CA PRO A 89 6.58 -25.07 -6.66
C PRO A 89 7.24 -26.40 -7.08
N GLY A 90 8.23 -26.88 -6.30
CA GLY A 90 8.86 -28.18 -6.52
C GLY A 90 9.79 -28.26 -7.74
N ASP A 91 10.10 -27.13 -8.38
CA ASP A 91 10.93 -27.06 -9.60
C ASP A 91 12.42 -26.82 -9.31
N GLY A 92 12.80 -26.80 -8.03
CA GLY A 92 14.19 -26.58 -7.56
C GLY A 92 14.71 -25.15 -7.76
N LYS A 93 13.84 -24.20 -8.13
CA LYS A 93 14.22 -22.79 -8.33
C LYS A 93 13.76 -21.92 -7.17
N ARG A 94 14.36 -20.74 -7.07
CA ARG A 94 13.90 -19.67 -6.18
C ARG A 94 12.98 -18.71 -6.95
N HIS A 95 11.85 -18.42 -6.33
CA HIS A 95 10.80 -17.57 -6.89
C HIS A 95 10.70 -16.23 -6.18
N PRO A 96 10.28 -15.15 -6.85
CA PRO A 96 9.89 -13.93 -6.17
C PRO A 96 8.69 -14.19 -5.27
N ALA A 97 8.62 -13.50 -4.14
CA ALA A 97 7.52 -13.62 -3.21
C ALA A 97 6.78 -12.31 -3.00
N MET A 98 5.46 -12.39 -2.79
CA MET A 98 4.60 -11.28 -2.45
C MET A 98 3.93 -11.56 -1.11
N ILE A 99 4.12 -10.66 -0.14
CA ILE A 99 3.26 -10.57 1.04
C ILE A 99 2.11 -9.63 0.70
N TRP A 100 0.87 -10.08 0.92
CA TRP A 100 -0.30 -9.26 0.65
C TRP A 100 -1.14 -9.07 1.89
N ILE A 101 -1.44 -7.79 2.21
CA ILE A 101 -2.29 -7.40 3.33
C ILE A 101 -3.66 -6.99 2.78
N THR A 102 -4.69 -7.73 3.17
CA THR A 102 -6.08 -7.47 2.74
C THR A 102 -6.62 -6.18 3.33
N GLY A 103 -7.65 -5.62 2.68
CA GLY A 103 -8.40 -4.49 3.21
C GLY A 103 -9.38 -4.87 4.33
N GLY A 104 -10.14 -3.90 4.81
CA GLY A 104 -11.13 -4.08 5.86
C GLY A 104 -10.49 -4.37 7.22
N ASP A 105 -10.72 -5.55 7.77
CA ASP A 105 -9.98 -6.03 8.94
C ASP A 105 -8.62 -6.58 8.50
N CYS A 106 -7.62 -5.73 8.39
CA CYS A 106 -6.29 -6.13 7.92
C CYS A 106 -5.52 -7.06 8.87
N ASN A 107 -6.05 -7.34 10.07
CA ASN A 107 -5.43 -8.26 11.02
C ASN A 107 -5.86 -9.72 10.82
N SER A 108 -7.06 -9.96 10.27
CA SER A 108 -7.57 -11.31 10.00
C SER A 108 -7.47 -11.65 8.52
N ILE A 109 -7.34 -12.93 8.21
CA ILE A 109 -7.40 -13.47 6.87
C ILE A 109 -8.59 -14.43 6.75
N GLY A 110 -9.15 -14.51 5.56
CA GLY A 110 -10.26 -15.39 5.20
C GLY A 110 -10.10 -15.88 3.78
N ASP A 111 -11.20 -16.09 3.06
CA ASP A 111 -11.16 -16.56 1.68
C ASP A 111 -10.43 -15.58 0.75
N VAL A 112 -9.23 -15.95 0.32
CA VAL A 112 -8.40 -15.26 -0.68
C VAL A 112 -8.15 -16.15 -1.91
N TRP A 113 -8.86 -17.27 -2.04
CA TRP A 113 -8.69 -18.23 -3.13
C TRP A 113 -9.87 -18.32 -4.07
N SER A 114 -11.06 -17.99 -3.62
CA SER A 114 -12.27 -17.98 -4.47
C SER A 114 -12.16 -16.94 -5.58
N ALA A 115 -12.75 -17.24 -6.72
CA ALA A 115 -12.75 -16.30 -7.84
C ALA A 115 -13.50 -15.01 -7.46
N ALA A 116 -12.85 -13.88 -7.67
CA ALA A 116 -13.42 -12.56 -7.42
C ALA A 116 -13.63 -11.79 -8.74
N PRO A 117 -14.64 -10.91 -8.81
CA PRO A 117 -14.86 -10.10 -10.01
C PRO A 117 -13.71 -9.11 -10.20
N ARG A 118 -13.36 -8.84 -11.47
CA ARG A 118 -12.29 -7.89 -11.82
C ARG A 118 -12.48 -6.51 -11.17
N SER A 119 -13.74 -6.09 -10.97
CA SER A 119 -14.09 -4.81 -10.34
C SER A 119 -13.80 -4.74 -8.83
N ASN A 120 -13.53 -5.90 -8.18
CA ASN A 120 -13.22 -5.97 -6.75
C ASN A 120 -12.44 -7.27 -6.42
N ASP A 121 -11.26 -7.45 -7.00
CA ASP A 121 -10.43 -8.63 -6.73
C ASP A 121 -9.51 -8.39 -5.53
N GLN A 122 -9.99 -8.75 -4.34
CA GLN A 122 -9.23 -8.69 -3.08
C GLN A 122 -8.23 -9.85 -2.93
N THR A 123 -8.27 -10.85 -3.82
CA THR A 123 -7.44 -12.07 -3.70
C THR A 123 -6.00 -11.88 -4.14
N ALA A 124 -5.70 -10.79 -4.85
CA ALA A 124 -4.39 -10.55 -5.46
C ALA A 124 -3.88 -11.76 -6.29
N ALA A 125 -4.80 -12.56 -6.84
CA ALA A 125 -4.51 -13.81 -7.51
C ALA A 125 -3.57 -13.68 -8.72
N ALA A 126 -3.42 -12.48 -9.27
CA ALA A 126 -2.52 -12.18 -10.37
C ALA A 126 -1.07 -12.59 -10.05
N PHE A 127 -0.60 -12.38 -8.84
CA PHE A 127 0.76 -12.74 -8.42
C PHE A 127 0.95 -14.25 -8.39
N ARG A 128 0.02 -14.99 -7.78
CA ARG A 128 0.06 -16.45 -7.74
C ARG A 128 -0.01 -17.05 -9.16
N LYS A 129 -0.92 -16.55 -9.99
CA LYS A 129 -1.04 -16.99 -11.40
C LYS A 129 0.20 -16.69 -12.23
N ALA A 130 1.01 -15.73 -11.83
CA ALA A 130 2.30 -15.43 -12.44
C ALA A 130 3.46 -16.30 -11.90
N GLY A 131 3.19 -17.27 -11.02
CA GLY A 131 4.21 -18.17 -10.45
C GLY A 131 5.00 -17.58 -9.28
N MET A 132 4.49 -16.52 -8.66
CA MET A 132 5.09 -15.97 -7.45
C MET A 132 4.63 -16.74 -6.21
N VAL A 133 5.50 -16.84 -5.21
CA VAL A 133 5.11 -17.31 -3.87
C VAL A 133 4.28 -16.23 -3.20
N MET A 134 3.09 -16.59 -2.73
CA MET A 134 2.18 -15.67 -2.04
C MET A 134 2.13 -16.00 -0.55
N MET A 135 2.14 -14.95 0.30
CA MET A 135 1.86 -15.07 1.72
C MET A 135 0.82 -14.04 2.14
N PHE A 136 -0.23 -14.52 2.80
CA PHE A 136 -1.25 -13.68 3.45
C PHE A 136 -1.12 -13.87 4.96
N PRO A 137 -0.41 -12.98 5.68
CA PRO A 137 -0.28 -13.11 7.12
C PRO A 137 -1.54 -12.63 7.84
N SER A 138 -2.01 -13.42 8.80
CA SER A 138 -2.89 -12.93 9.84
C SER A 138 -2.02 -12.33 10.95
N LEU A 139 -2.41 -11.15 11.43
CA LEU A 139 -1.58 -10.35 12.32
C LEU A 139 -2.06 -10.48 13.78
N ARG A 140 -1.38 -9.82 14.71
CA ARG A 140 -1.74 -9.81 16.15
C ARG A 140 -3.22 -9.50 16.38
N GLY A 141 -3.88 -10.29 17.22
CA GLY A 141 -5.30 -10.14 17.54
C GLY A 141 -6.26 -10.35 16.37
N GLY A 142 -5.77 -10.79 15.19
CA GLY A 142 -6.58 -11.25 14.07
C GLY A 142 -6.86 -12.74 14.20
N ASN A 143 -7.94 -13.24 13.61
CA ASN A 143 -8.38 -14.62 13.76
C ASN A 143 -8.31 -15.09 15.23
N ASP A 144 -7.67 -16.22 15.53
CA ASP A 144 -7.37 -16.73 16.87
C ASP A 144 -5.92 -16.44 17.35
N ASN A 145 -5.21 -15.57 16.64
CA ASN A 145 -3.83 -15.23 16.94
C ASN A 145 -3.67 -14.56 18.32
N PRO A 146 -2.50 -14.75 18.97
CA PRO A 146 -2.15 -14.05 20.20
C PRO A 146 -2.04 -12.54 20.01
N GLY A 147 -1.94 -11.84 21.13
CA GLY A 147 -1.83 -10.38 21.16
C GLY A 147 -3.17 -9.67 21.03
N ALA A 148 -3.12 -8.41 20.74
CA ALA A 148 -4.28 -7.55 20.50
C ALA A 148 -3.94 -6.58 19.36
N ARG A 149 -4.93 -6.14 18.62
CA ARG A 149 -4.78 -5.11 17.59
C ARG A 149 -4.18 -3.84 18.16
N GLU A 150 -3.28 -3.23 17.45
CA GLU A 150 -2.64 -1.98 17.82
C GLU A 150 -2.93 -0.86 16.79
N GLY A 151 -3.69 -1.17 15.73
CA GLY A 151 -4.09 -0.21 14.69
C GLY A 151 -2.89 0.36 13.97
N PHE A 152 -2.20 -0.47 13.22
CA PHE A 152 -1.02 -0.14 12.40
C PHE A 152 0.27 0.19 13.20
N PHE A 153 0.35 -0.18 14.47
CA PHE A 153 1.57 0.04 15.26
C PHE A 153 2.42 -1.23 15.32
N GLY A 154 2.06 -2.19 16.14
CA GLY A 154 2.81 -3.44 16.24
C GLY A 154 2.57 -4.39 15.07
N GLU A 155 1.52 -4.20 14.28
CA GLU A 155 1.28 -4.94 13.04
C GLU A 155 2.42 -4.76 12.03
N VAL A 156 3.16 -3.65 12.09
CA VAL A 156 4.39 -3.44 11.29
C VAL A 156 5.43 -4.54 11.60
N ASP A 157 5.64 -4.85 12.87
CA ASP A 157 6.59 -5.89 13.30
C ASP A 157 6.13 -7.27 12.85
N ASP A 158 4.81 -7.54 12.84
CA ASP A 158 4.25 -8.81 12.40
C ASP A 158 4.49 -9.04 10.90
N VAL A 159 4.35 -7.98 10.08
CA VAL A 159 4.66 -8.02 8.64
C VAL A 159 6.15 -8.23 8.39
N LEU A 160 7.01 -7.58 9.16
CA LEU A 160 8.47 -7.80 9.08
C LEU A 160 8.87 -9.21 9.51
N ALA A 161 8.18 -9.79 10.49
CA ALA A 161 8.36 -11.18 10.89
C ALA A 161 7.94 -12.16 9.77
N ALA A 162 6.83 -11.89 9.08
CA ALA A 162 6.39 -12.65 7.90
C ALA A 162 7.45 -12.62 6.78
N ALA A 163 8.06 -11.46 6.52
CA ALA A 163 9.16 -11.35 5.56
C ALA A 163 10.39 -12.16 6.01
N SER A 164 10.70 -12.16 7.31
CA SER A 164 11.80 -12.95 7.87
C SER A 164 11.54 -14.46 7.78
N TYR A 165 10.29 -14.87 7.82
CA TYR A 165 9.90 -16.26 7.58
C TYR A 165 10.14 -16.65 6.12
N LEU A 166 9.65 -15.85 5.15
CA LEU A 166 9.84 -16.11 3.72
C LEU A 166 11.31 -16.19 3.32
N GLN A 167 12.17 -15.34 3.90
CA GLN A 167 13.61 -15.34 3.59
C GLN A 167 14.33 -16.66 3.91
N LYS A 168 13.76 -17.52 4.79
CA LYS A 168 14.33 -18.81 5.19
C LYS A 168 13.91 -19.96 4.29
N LEU A 169 12.91 -19.74 3.41
CA LEU A 169 12.42 -20.78 2.50
C LEU A 169 13.37 -20.95 1.33
N ASP A 170 13.75 -22.17 1.02
CA ASP A 170 14.71 -22.53 -0.03
C ASP A 170 14.19 -22.23 -1.45
N PHE A 171 12.87 -22.20 -1.62
CA PHE A 171 12.17 -21.87 -2.88
C PHE A 171 11.82 -20.38 -3.02
N VAL A 172 12.20 -19.52 -2.06
CA VAL A 172 12.01 -18.07 -2.15
C VAL A 172 13.34 -17.37 -2.46
N ASP A 173 13.32 -16.42 -3.40
CA ASP A 173 14.45 -15.53 -3.60
C ASP A 173 14.45 -14.44 -2.53
N PRO A 174 15.39 -14.45 -1.57
CA PRO A 174 15.37 -13.51 -0.45
C PRO A 174 15.63 -12.05 -0.85
N LYS A 175 16.13 -11.81 -2.08
CA LYS A 175 16.33 -10.47 -2.65
C LYS A 175 15.10 -9.97 -3.41
N ARG A 176 14.10 -10.81 -3.63
CA ARG A 176 12.90 -10.50 -4.42
C ARG A 176 11.63 -10.75 -3.62
N ILE A 177 11.59 -10.21 -2.39
CA ILE A 177 10.40 -10.19 -1.53
C ILE A 177 9.77 -8.81 -1.65
N TYR A 178 8.51 -8.79 -2.08
CA TYR A 178 7.69 -7.62 -2.29
C TYR A 178 6.56 -7.57 -1.27
N LEU A 179 6.02 -6.37 -1.04
CA LEU A 179 4.91 -6.15 -0.12
C LEU A 179 3.80 -5.39 -0.85
N GLY A 180 2.57 -5.84 -0.74
CA GLY A 180 1.41 -5.14 -1.26
C GLY A 180 0.24 -5.19 -0.29
N GLY A 181 -0.68 -4.25 -0.44
CA GLY A 181 -1.89 -4.23 0.38
C GLY A 181 -2.92 -3.21 -0.09
N HIS A 182 -4.16 -3.44 0.31
CA HIS A 182 -5.30 -2.63 -0.13
C HIS A 182 -6.01 -1.97 1.04
N SER A 183 -6.45 -0.71 0.87
CA SER A 183 -7.25 0.04 1.85
C SER A 183 -6.52 0.14 3.21
N THR A 184 -7.07 -0.45 4.28
CA THR A 184 -6.38 -0.57 5.58
C THR A 184 -5.07 -1.33 5.46
N GLY A 185 -5.02 -2.40 4.64
CA GLY A 185 -3.78 -3.08 4.28
C GLY A 185 -2.83 -2.16 3.52
N GLY A 186 -3.34 -1.31 2.62
CA GLY A 186 -2.55 -0.27 1.92
C GLY A 186 -1.90 0.71 2.89
N THR A 187 -2.64 1.16 3.90
CA THR A 187 -2.11 2.03 4.97
C THR A 187 -1.02 1.32 5.77
N LEU A 188 -1.23 0.04 6.13
CA LEU A 188 -0.25 -0.73 6.88
C LEU A 188 1.04 -0.92 6.09
N VAL A 189 0.97 -1.33 4.82
CA VAL A 189 2.18 -1.58 4.01
C VAL A 189 2.98 -0.30 3.75
N LEU A 190 2.31 0.84 3.66
CA LEU A 190 2.98 2.14 3.55
C LEU A 190 3.74 2.46 4.83
N LEU A 191 3.15 2.26 6.01
CA LEU A 191 3.84 2.40 7.31
C LEU A 191 4.99 1.40 7.48
N VAL A 192 4.88 0.19 6.94
CA VAL A 192 5.99 -0.78 6.93
C VAL A 192 7.16 -0.25 6.10
N ALA A 193 6.89 0.35 4.92
CA ALA A 193 7.93 0.96 4.08
C ALA A 193 8.58 2.19 4.75
N GLU A 194 7.83 2.95 5.52
CA GLU A 194 8.32 4.09 6.31
C GLU A 194 9.18 3.67 7.50
N TYR A 195 8.95 2.45 7.99
CA TYR A 195 9.66 1.89 9.15
C TYR A 195 10.92 1.11 8.76
N SER A 196 10.92 0.45 7.59
CA SER A 196 11.97 -0.49 7.18
C SER A 196 12.14 -0.55 5.66
N ASP A 197 13.36 -0.76 5.20
CA ASP A 197 13.75 -0.96 3.79
C ASP A 197 13.85 -2.45 3.39
N ARG A 198 13.21 -3.34 4.15
CA ARG A 198 13.34 -4.79 3.97
C ARG A 198 12.80 -5.31 2.63
N PHE A 199 11.83 -4.63 2.05
CA PHE A 199 11.15 -5.09 0.84
C PHE A 199 11.81 -4.50 -0.42
N ARG A 200 11.90 -5.29 -1.47
CA ARG A 200 12.46 -4.85 -2.76
C ARG A 200 11.65 -3.72 -3.38
N SER A 201 10.33 -3.78 -3.28
CA SER A 201 9.40 -2.69 -3.55
C SER A 201 8.10 -2.89 -2.79
N VAL A 202 7.35 -1.80 -2.57
CA VAL A 202 6.08 -1.82 -1.85
C VAL A 202 4.97 -1.21 -2.71
N PHE A 203 3.79 -1.86 -2.71
CA PHE A 203 2.62 -1.47 -3.49
C PHE A 203 1.45 -1.20 -2.55
N SER A 204 1.13 0.07 -2.35
CA SER A 204 0.07 0.53 -1.46
C SER A 204 -1.14 0.97 -2.28
N PHE A 205 -2.27 0.28 -2.14
CA PHE A 205 -3.51 0.60 -2.82
C PHE A 205 -4.48 1.26 -1.86
N GLY A 206 -4.91 2.47 -2.18
CA GLY A 206 -5.93 3.20 -1.45
C GLY A 206 -5.66 3.45 0.03
N PRO A 207 -4.45 3.83 0.44
CA PRO A 207 -4.17 4.15 1.84
C PRO A 207 -4.88 5.42 2.26
N VAL A 208 -5.09 5.59 3.57
CA VAL A 208 -5.37 6.91 4.12
C VAL A 208 -4.08 7.66 4.42
N ALA A 209 -4.09 8.97 4.24
CA ALA A 209 -2.97 9.82 4.61
C ALA A 209 -2.82 9.94 6.14
N ASP A 210 -3.94 10.08 6.83
CA ASP A 210 -4.04 10.17 8.29
C ASP A 210 -5.07 9.16 8.79
N VAL A 211 -4.70 8.37 9.80
CA VAL A 211 -5.57 7.32 10.34
C VAL A 211 -6.83 7.85 11.01
N SER A 212 -6.90 9.13 11.37
CA SER A 212 -8.12 9.74 11.88
C SER A 212 -9.26 9.68 10.86
N SER A 213 -8.97 9.55 9.56
CA SER A 213 -9.94 9.35 8.49
C SER A 213 -10.78 8.08 8.64
N TYR A 214 -10.32 7.09 9.43
CA TYR A 214 -11.13 5.92 9.76
C TYR A 214 -12.23 6.20 10.80
N GLY A 215 -12.29 7.41 11.32
CA GLY A 215 -13.30 7.87 12.29
C GLY A 215 -12.98 7.43 13.73
N ALA A 216 -12.81 8.42 14.62
CA ALA A 216 -12.53 8.16 16.03
C ALA A 216 -13.66 7.37 16.72
N ASP A 217 -14.91 7.64 16.32
CA ASP A 217 -16.13 7.06 16.90
C ASP A 217 -16.57 5.74 16.23
N SER A 218 -15.97 5.37 15.11
CA SER A 218 -16.29 4.14 14.36
C SER A 218 -16.01 2.86 15.15
N GLY A 219 -15.22 3.00 16.22
CA GLY A 219 -14.73 1.85 16.97
C GLY A 219 -13.68 1.02 16.24
N PHE A 220 -13.27 1.40 15.03
CA PHE A 220 -12.23 0.71 14.25
C PHE A 220 -10.84 0.84 14.88
N LEU A 221 -10.47 2.06 15.31
CA LEU A 221 -9.15 2.32 15.90
C LEU A 221 -9.06 1.81 17.35
N PRO A 222 -8.12 0.88 17.66
CA PRO A 222 -8.02 0.26 18.98
C PRO A 222 -7.15 1.05 19.96
N PHE A 223 -6.92 2.31 19.74
CA PHE A 223 -6.11 3.20 20.58
C PHE A 223 -6.85 4.50 20.89
N ASN A 224 -6.29 5.33 21.79
CA ASN A 224 -6.88 6.62 22.14
C ASN A 224 -6.53 7.69 21.10
N THR A 225 -7.49 8.02 20.23
CA THR A 225 -7.33 9.01 19.15
C THR A 225 -7.19 10.47 19.64
N SER A 226 -7.46 10.75 20.92
CA SER A 226 -7.21 12.08 21.51
C SER A 226 -5.72 12.32 21.76
N ILE A 227 -4.91 11.27 21.80
CA ILE A 227 -3.46 11.37 21.97
C ILE A 227 -2.81 11.59 20.61
N LYS A 228 -2.34 12.81 20.35
CA LYS A 228 -1.76 13.21 19.05
C LYS A 228 -0.66 12.27 18.56
N ASN A 229 0.21 11.78 19.45
CA ASN A 229 1.29 10.88 19.07
C ASN A 229 0.78 9.49 18.64
N GLU A 230 -0.30 8.98 19.23
CA GLU A 230 -0.94 7.73 18.78
C GLU A 230 -1.38 7.84 17.32
N VAL A 231 -2.03 8.95 16.94
CA VAL A 231 -2.47 9.23 15.57
C VAL A 231 -1.26 9.46 14.67
N LYS A 232 -0.34 10.34 15.05
CA LYS A 232 0.83 10.72 14.24
C LYS A 232 1.70 9.51 13.88
N LEU A 233 2.00 8.64 14.86
CA LEU A 233 2.86 7.46 14.66
C LEU A 233 2.22 6.37 13.78
N ARG A 234 0.95 6.51 13.41
CA ARG A 234 0.20 5.58 12.56
C ARG A 234 -0.27 6.20 11.24
N SER A 235 0.01 7.49 11.02
CA SER A 235 -0.45 8.25 9.86
C SER A 235 0.69 8.42 8.84
N PRO A 236 0.61 7.80 7.66
CA PRO A 236 1.69 7.80 6.68
C PRO A 236 2.16 9.20 6.27
N ILE A 237 1.24 10.16 6.20
CA ILE A 237 1.57 11.52 5.74
C ILE A 237 2.75 12.17 6.47
N TYR A 238 3.03 11.76 7.71
CA TYR A 238 4.12 12.34 8.51
C TYR A 238 5.48 11.69 8.29
N TRP A 239 5.56 10.54 7.58
CA TRP A 239 6.76 9.70 7.57
C TRP A 239 7.28 9.33 6.18
N LEU A 240 6.67 9.87 5.11
CA LEU A 240 7.06 9.60 3.72
C LEU A 240 8.55 9.81 3.45
N SER A 241 9.20 10.75 4.17
CA SER A 241 10.64 11.00 4.08
C SER A 241 11.51 9.86 4.62
N SER A 242 10.95 8.95 5.43
CA SER A 242 11.66 7.80 6.00
C SER A 242 11.83 6.64 5.01
N ILE A 243 11.10 6.65 3.90
CA ILE A 243 11.07 5.57 2.91
C ILE A 243 12.41 5.53 2.14
N LYS A 244 12.97 4.32 2.02
CA LYS A 244 14.23 4.05 1.32
C LYS A 244 14.08 3.09 0.13
N SER A 245 13.14 2.15 0.20
CA SER A 245 12.80 1.25 -0.91
C SER A 245 11.78 1.90 -1.83
N PRO A 246 11.72 1.55 -3.13
CA PRO A 246 10.70 2.06 -4.04
C PRO A 246 9.28 1.73 -3.57
N VAL A 247 8.44 2.73 -3.47
CA VAL A 247 7.03 2.62 -3.07
C VAL A 247 6.13 3.20 -4.15
N TRP A 248 5.10 2.46 -4.48
CA TRP A 248 4.08 2.85 -5.45
C TRP A 248 2.73 2.92 -4.74
N VAL A 249 2.14 4.12 -4.71
CA VAL A 249 0.83 4.38 -4.10
C VAL A 249 -0.18 4.56 -5.23
N PHE A 250 -1.17 3.68 -5.28
CA PHE A 250 -2.21 3.68 -6.31
C PHE A 250 -3.56 4.01 -5.70
N GLU A 251 -4.36 4.84 -6.37
CA GLU A 251 -5.77 5.04 -6.02
C GLU A 251 -6.57 5.48 -7.24
N GLY A 252 -7.83 5.05 -7.29
CA GLY A 252 -8.79 5.50 -8.27
C GLY A 252 -9.27 6.93 -8.02
N THR A 253 -9.54 7.70 -9.08
CA THR A 253 -10.05 9.07 -8.91
C THR A 253 -11.44 9.13 -8.28
N GLU A 254 -12.16 8.01 -8.22
CA GLU A 254 -13.46 7.84 -7.57
C GLU A 254 -13.35 7.11 -6.22
N GLY A 255 -12.15 6.99 -5.65
CA GLY A 255 -11.86 6.37 -4.36
C GLY A 255 -11.31 7.37 -3.33
N ASN A 256 -10.34 6.95 -2.51
CA ASN A 256 -9.68 7.76 -1.46
C ASN A 256 -8.67 8.77 -2.05
N ILE A 257 -8.96 9.34 -3.20
CA ILE A 257 -8.04 10.16 -4.00
C ILE A 257 -7.47 11.36 -3.24
N ASP A 258 -8.21 11.92 -2.30
CA ASP A 258 -7.77 13.08 -1.52
C ASP A 258 -6.60 12.72 -0.58
N SER A 259 -6.57 11.49 -0.04
CA SER A 259 -5.43 10.98 0.72
C SER A 259 -4.18 10.87 -0.16
N LEU A 260 -4.31 10.31 -1.37
CA LEU A 260 -3.20 10.23 -2.32
C LEU A 260 -2.67 11.61 -2.68
N LYS A 261 -3.57 12.55 -3.04
CA LYS A 261 -3.20 13.93 -3.39
C LYS A 261 -2.52 14.68 -2.24
N ALA A 262 -3.02 14.49 -1.00
CA ALA A 262 -2.44 15.12 0.18
C ALA A 262 -0.99 14.65 0.40
N MET A 263 -0.73 13.36 0.30
CA MET A 263 0.61 12.78 0.42
C MET A 263 1.51 13.20 -0.74
N ALA A 264 1.03 13.15 -1.98
CA ALA A 264 1.78 13.56 -3.16
C ALA A 264 2.20 15.04 -3.11
N LYS A 265 1.34 15.91 -2.57
CA LYS A 265 1.62 17.35 -2.43
C LYS A 265 2.79 17.65 -1.51
N ILE A 266 2.98 16.85 -0.45
CA ILE A 266 4.01 17.14 0.57
C ILE A 266 5.26 16.28 0.41
N SER A 267 5.17 15.14 -0.30
CA SER A 267 6.31 14.25 -0.47
C SER A 267 7.36 14.86 -1.41
N THR A 268 8.60 14.90 -0.93
CA THR A 268 9.79 15.22 -1.74
C THR A 268 10.70 14.00 -1.91
N ASN A 269 10.27 12.84 -1.42
CA ASN A 269 11.05 11.61 -1.47
C ASN A 269 10.95 10.97 -2.86
N ALA A 270 12.07 10.84 -3.56
CA ALA A 270 12.15 10.26 -4.90
C ALA A 270 11.82 8.76 -4.96
N HIS A 271 11.81 8.06 -3.81
CA HIS A 271 11.41 6.66 -3.74
C HIS A 271 9.89 6.45 -3.67
N VAL A 272 9.10 7.52 -3.51
CA VAL A 272 7.65 7.41 -3.38
C VAL A 272 6.96 7.95 -4.62
N HIS A 273 6.22 7.08 -5.28
CA HIS A 273 5.50 7.37 -6.52
C HIS A 273 4.00 7.29 -6.29
N PHE A 274 3.27 8.33 -6.69
CA PHE A 274 1.82 8.42 -6.54
C PHE A 274 1.16 8.34 -7.90
N ILE A 275 0.24 7.38 -8.08
CA ILE A 275 -0.44 7.13 -9.36
C ILE A 275 -1.96 7.21 -9.15
N ALA A 276 -2.56 8.26 -9.69
CA ALA A 276 -3.99 8.44 -9.75
C ALA A 276 -4.56 7.73 -10.98
N ILE A 277 -5.46 6.77 -10.78
CA ILE A 277 -6.05 5.96 -11.86
C ILE A 277 -7.40 6.57 -12.25
N ARG A 278 -7.41 7.29 -13.37
CA ARG A 278 -8.58 8.03 -13.83
C ARG A 278 -9.75 7.12 -14.15
N GLY A 279 -10.94 7.42 -13.59
CA GLY A 279 -12.19 6.70 -13.82
C GLY A 279 -12.31 5.37 -13.09
N ALA A 280 -11.35 5.02 -12.23
CA ALA A 280 -11.44 3.85 -11.38
C ALA A 280 -11.92 4.25 -9.98
N ASN A 281 -12.67 3.35 -9.35
CA ASN A 281 -13.00 3.45 -7.93
C ASN A 281 -11.94 2.73 -7.07
N HIS A 282 -12.12 2.78 -5.77
CA HIS A 282 -11.22 2.20 -4.76
C HIS A 282 -10.88 0.71 -4.99
N PHE A 283 -11.77 -0.07 -5.57
CA PHE A 283 -11.62 -1.52 -5.75
C PHE A 283 -11.21 -1.91 -7.17
N ALA A 284 -11.71 -1.21 -8.17
CA ALA A 284 -11.47 -1.53 -9.58
C ALA A 284 -10.00 -1.36 -9.99
N THR A 285 -9.21 -0.68 -9.18
CA THR A 285 -7.77 -0.52 -9.36
C THR A 285 -6.99 -1.82 -9.17
N LEU A 286 -7.50 -2.78 -8.38
CA LEU A 286 -6.73 -3.93 -7.87
C LEU A 286 -6.35 -4.93 -8.96
N ALA A 287 -7.32 -5.60 -9.59
CA ALA A 287 -7.05 -6.69 -10.51
C ALA A 287 -6.13 -6.28 -11.67
N PRO A 288 -6.42 -5.20 -12.42
CA PRO A 288 -5.61 -4.82 -13.57
C PRO A 288 -4.21 -4.33 -13.18
N THR A 289 -4.10 -3.58 -12.08
CA THR A 289 -2.81 -3.08 -11.63
C THR A 289 -1.95 -4.22 -11.06
N ASN A 290 -2.53 -5.16 -10.31
CA ASN A 290 -1.81 -6.36 -9.83
C ASN A 290 -1.32 -7.22 -10.98
N GLN A 291 -2.08 -7.35 -12.08
CA GLN A 291 -1.63 -8.05 -13.29
C GLN A 291 -0.41 -7.37 -13.92
N LEU A 292 -0.41 -6.03 -13.99
CA LEU A 292 0.71 -5.27 -14.51
C LEU A 292 1.95 -5.41 -13.60
N ILE A 293 1.78 -5.25 -12.29
CA ILE A 293 2.84 -5.40 -11.29
C ILE A 293 3.45 -6.79 -11.38
N ALA A 294 2.64 -7.85 -11.42
CA ALA A 294 3.12 -9.23 -11.51
C ALA A 294 4.01 -9.45 -12.73
N ARG A 295 3.57 -8.97 -13.94
CA ARG A 295 4.39 -9.05 -15.15
C ARG A 295 5.74 -8.33 -15.00
N LYS A 296 5.74 -7.14 -14.40
CA LYS A 296 6.97 -6.36 -14.20
C LYS A 296 7.90 -6.99 -13.16
N ILE A 297 7.35 -7.55 -12.07
CA ILE A 297 8.14 -8.27 -11.06
C ILE A 297 8.89 -9.46 -11.68
N LEU A 298 8.30 -10.19 -12.61
CA LEU A 298 9.00 -11.29 -13.27
C LEU A 298 10.25 -10.83 -14.04
N GLN A 299 10.26 -9.59 -14.51
CA GLN A 299 11.37 -8.96 -15.23
C GLN A 299 12.34 -8.22 -14.30
N ASP A 300 11.98 -8.01 -13.03
CA ASP A 300 12.80 -7.32 -12.03
C ASP A 300 13.84 -8.27 -11.41
N THR A 301 14.88 -8.60 -12.19
CA THR A 301 15.93 -9.57 -11.84
C THR A 301 17.30 -8.96 -11.55
N GLY A 302 17.46 -7.64 -11.69
CA GLY A 302 18.71 -6.93 -11.43
C GLY A 302 19.07 -6.84 -9.94
N GLU A 303 20.21 -6.27 -9.64
CA GLU A 303 20.66 -6.03 -8.26
C GLU A 303 19.70 -5.10 -7.53
N PHE A 304 19.31 -4.01 -8.17
CA PHE A 304 18.32 -3.05 -7.67
C PHE A 304 16.99 -3.22 -8.41
N SER A 305 15.91 -2.78 -7.78
CA SER A 305 14.60 -2.77 -8.44
C SER A 305 14.61 -1.85 -9.66
N ASN A 306 14.16 -2.38 -10.79
CA ASN A 306 14.00 -1.65 -12.05
C ASN A 306 12.53 -1.36 -12.39
N LEU A 307 11.64 -1.53 -11.41
CA LEU A 307 10.22 -1.28 -11.60
C LEU A 307 9.95 0.20 -11.87
N SER A 308 9.11 0.44 -12.85
CA SER A 308 8.59 1.76 -13.17
C SER A 308 7.14 1.64 -13.65
N PHE A 309 6.31 2.60 -13.30
CA PHE A 309 4.91 2.66 -13.71
C PHE A 309 4.57 4.10 -14.09
N SER A 310 3.87 4.29 -15.21
CA SER A 310 3.27 5.55 -15.57
C SER A 310 1.76 5.51 -15.36
N GLU A 311 1.14 6.67 -15.11
CA GLU A 311 -0.33 6.77 -15.00
C GLU A 311 -1.02 6.23 -16.25
N GLU A 312 -0.48 6.53 -17.44
CA GLU A 312 -1.05 6.07 -18.70
C GLU A 312 -0.99 4.56 -18.86
N GLU A 313 0.14 3.93 -18.52
CA GLU A 313 0.29 2.48 -18.57
C GLU A 313 -0.68 1.77 -17.64
N VAL A 314 -0.82 2.27 -16.40
CA VAL A 314 -1.75 1.73 -15.41
C VAL A 314 -3.19 1.91 -15.88
N ARG A 315 -3.54 3.10 -16.37
CA ARG A 315 -4.86 3.40 -16.90
C ARG A 315 -5.26 2.48 -18.06
N GLN A 316 -4.35 2.25 -19.01
CA GLN A 316 -4.60 1.34 -20.14
C GLN A 316 -4.91 -0.09 -19.67
N ASN A 317 -4.23 -0.59 -18.64
CA ASN A 317 -4.51 -1.91 -18.07
C ASN A 317 -5.85 -1.97 -17.33
N VAL A 318 -6.30 -0.86 -16.73
CA VAL A 318 -7.61 -0.79 -16.04
C VAL A 318 -8.77 -0.76 -17.04
N MET A 319 -8.60 -0.15 -18.20
CA MET A 319 -9.64 -0.02 -19.22
C MET A 319 -9.81 -1.26 -20.12
N GLN A 320 -8.88 -2.21 -20.09
CA GLN A 320 -8.98 -3.53 -20.74
C GLN A 320 -9.81 -4.52 -19.92
#